data_6f8eba7a1ae3a0979946fc5fff1e6869
#
_entry.id   6f8eba7a1ae3a0979946fc5fff1e6869
#
_cell.length_a   1.000
_cell.length_b   1.000
_cell.length_c   1.000
_cell.angle_alpha   90.00
_cell.angle_beta   90.00
_cell.angle_gamma   90.00
#
_symmetry.space_group_name_H-M   'P 1'
#
loop_
_entity.id
_entity.type
_entity.pdbx_description
1 polymer ?
#
loop_
_entity_poly.entity_id
_entity_poly.type
_entity_poly.pdbx_seq_one_letter_code
_entity_poly.pdbx_strand_id
1 'polypeptide(L)'
;MDSINNLKGMRTYLIGAMDRVKDGGVQWRQRITPYLKQMKIKVLDPCDQPIHSTKEEEESRQWIDHYKETGQYNKIRTVYGSIRNADLRCVDVSDFLIAHIDLSVHACGTYEEIVTANRQKKPILIWCEQGKSKAPNWLFFMLDHEQIFGSMEEIIEHLQYINTVEDKTKLKRWFFFKEL
;
A
#
# COMPACT_ATOMS: atom_id res chain seq x y z
N MET A 1 -4.02 9.87 32.49
CA MET A 1 -4.89 9.94 31.30
C MET A 1 -4.14 9.22 30.18
N ASP A 2 -4.73 8.14 29.64
CA ASP A 2 -4.12 7.49 28.48
C ASP A 2 -4.12 8.47 27.32
N SER A 3 -2.95 8.70 26.71
CA SER A 3 -2.83 9.56 25.54
C SER A 3 -3.71 9.01 24.40
N ILE A 4 -4.42 9.90 23.72
CA ILE A 4 -5.24 9.53 22.55
C ILE A 4 -4.35 8.82 21.54
N ASN A 5 -4.78 7.64 21.10
CA ASN A 5 -4.12 6.86 20.07
C ASN A 5 -5.20 6.20 19.20
N ASN A 6 -5.71 6.97 18.24
CA ASN A 6 -6.82 6.57 17.38
C ASN A 6 -6.47 5.41 16.45
N LEU A 7 -5.20 5.27 16.08
CA LEU A 7 -4.72 4.26 15.12
C LEU A 7 -4.24 2.96 15.79
N LYS A 8 -4.25 2.91 17.15
CA LYS A 8 -3.82 1.71 17.90
C LYS A 8 -4.58 0.46 17.47
N GLY A 9 -3.83 -0.54 17.02
CA GLY A 9 -4.35 -1.84 16.63
C GLY A 9 -4.91 -1.91 15.21
N MET A 10 -5.02 -0.77 14.49
CA MET A 10 -5.36 -0.77 13.07
C MET A 10 -4.29 -1.48 12.24
N ARG A 11 -4.70 -2.04 11.13
CA ARG A 11 -3.83 -2.72 10.15
C ARG A 11 -3.66 -1.84 8.92
N THR A 12 -2.42 -1.62 8.51
CA THR A 12 -2.12 -0.99 7.22
C THR A 12 -1.44 -1.96 6.29
N TYR A 13 -1.78 -1.90 5.00
CA TYR A 13 -1.08 -2.61 3.95
C TYR A 13 -0.22 -1.62 3.14
N LEU A 14 1.07 -1.96 2.98
CA LEU A 14 2.04 -1.13 2.27
C LEU A 14 2.13 -1.57 0.82
N ILE A 15 1.46 -0.85 -0.06
CA ILE A 15 1.39 -1.14 -1.50
C ILE A 15 2.36 -0.28 -2.30
N GLY A 16 2.89 -0.81 -3.38
CA GLY A 16 3.83 -0.12 -4.27
C GLY A 16 4.57 -1.09 -5.16
N ALA A 17 5.22 -0.56 -6.20
CA ALA A 17 5.96 -1.38 -7.15
C ALA A 17 6.99 -2.27 -6.45
N MET A 18 7.00 -3.55 -6.83
CA MET A 18 8.01 -4.53 -6.44
C MET A 18 8.73 -5.04 -7.68
N ASP A 19 7.98 -5.31 -8.75
CA ASP A 19 8.53 -5.62 -10.05
C ASP A 19 9.22 -4.39 -10.65
N ARG A 20 10.33 -4.60 -11.35
CA ARG A 20 11.06 -3.57 -12.11
C ARG A 20 11.64 -2.44 -11.25
N VAL A 21 11.68 -2.59 -9.93
CA VAL A 21 12.41 -1.73 -9.02
C VAL A 21 13.62 -2.47 -8.48
N LYS A 22 14.75 -1.76 -8.41
CA LYS A 22 16.06 -2.37 -8.14
C LYS A 22 16.13 -3.08 -6.78
N ASP A 23 15.45 -2.54 -5.77
CA ASP A 23 15.42 -3.06 -4.40
C ASP A 23 14.14 -3.87 -4.10
N GLY A 24 13.32 -4.17 -5.10
CA GLY A 24 12.03 -4.84 -4.89
C GLY A 24 11.03 -4.03 -4.06
N GLY A 25 11.26 -2.72 -3.90
CA GLY A 25 10.43 -1.84 -3.09
C GLY A 25 10.61 -1.99 -1.58
N VAL A 26 11.70 -2.62 -1.15
CA VAL A 26 11.97 -2.92 0.28
C VAL A 26 12.31 -1.66 1.08
N GLN A 27 13.15 -0.76 0.54
CA GLN A 27 13.74 0.33 1.33
C GLN A 27 12.70 1.30 1.91
N TRP A 28 11.74 1.74 1.10
CA TRP A 28 10.73 2.69 1.59
C TRP A 28 9.82 2.06 2.66
N ARG A 29 9.50 0.77 2.53
CA ARG A 29 8.71 0.03 3.52
C ARG A 29 9.45 -0.09 4.85
N GLN A 30 10.74 -0.40 4.79
CA GLN A 30 11.59 -0.45 5.99
C GLN A 30 11.72 0.92 6.67
N ARG A 31 11.75 2.02 5.92
CA ARG A 31 11.84 3.39 6.47
C ARG A 31 10.56 3.79 7.19
N ILE A 32 9.38 3.51 6.67
CA ILE A 32 8.10 3.93 7.29
C ILE A 32 7.68 3.02 8.45
N THR A 33 8.00 1.74 8.40
CA THR A 33 7.56 0.73 9.38
C THR A 33 7.83 1.08 10.84
N PRO A 34 9.00 1.62 11.24
CA PRO A 34 9.25 2.01 12.63
C PRO A 34 8.25 3.05 13.17
N TYR A 35 7.88 4.05 12.36
CA TYR A 35 6.90 5.07 12.73
C TYR A 35 5.51 4.48 12.92
N LEU A 36 5.10 3.56 12.04
CA LEU A 36 3.82 2.86 12.15
C LEU A 36 3.75 2.00 13.41
N LYS A 37 4.81 1.27 13.71
CA LYS A 37 4.93 0.46 14.95
C LYS A 37 4.89 1.32 16.21
N GLN A 38 5.50 2.51 16.20
CA GLN A 38 5.44 3.45 17.31
C GLN A 38 3.99 3.90 17.60
N MET A 39 3.17 4.09 16.58
CA MET A 39 1.74 4.38 16.69
C MET A 39 0.90 3.14 17.04
N LYS A 40 1.53 1.97 17.25
CA LYS A 40 0.88 0.68 17.51
C LYS A 40 -0.01 0.19 16.37
N ILE A 41 0.34 0.55 15.15
CA ILE A 41 -0.29 0.08 13.90
C ILE A 41 0.36 -1.27 13.53
N LYS A 42 -0.47 -2.23 13.10
CA LYS A 42 -0.01 -3.51 12.55
C LYS A 42 0.28 -3.33 11.06
N VAL A 43 1.49 -3.65 10.64
CA VAL A 43 1.93 -3.50 9.25
C VAL A 43 1.77 -4.84 8.52
N LEU A 44 1.09 -4.81 7.38
CA LEU A 44 1.10 -5.86 6.38
C LEU A 44 2.06 -5.41 5.28
N ASP A 45 3.21 -6.07 5.19
CA ASP A 45 4.25 -5.78 4.21
C ASP A 45 4.37 -6.97 3.26
N PRO A 46 4.16 -6.81 1.94
CA PRO A 46 4.28 -7.90 0.99
C PRO A 46 5.69 -8.47 0.91
N CYS A 47 6.71 -7.69 1.32
CA CYS A 47 8.10 -8.15 1.35
C CYS A 47 8.41 -9.04 2.57
N ASP A 48 7.57 -9.02 3.63
CA ASP A 48 7.77 -9.75 4.90
C ASP A 48 6.71 -10.85 5.09
N GLN A 49 6.01 -11.24 4.03
CA GLN A 49 4.93 -12.22 4.13
C GLN A 49 5.47 -13.66 4.06
N PRO A 50 5.10 -14.53 5.01
CA PRO A 50 5.50 -15.95 4.98
C PRO A 50 4.84 -16.76 3.84
N ILE A 51 3.86 -16.20 3.13
CA ILE A 51 3.14 -16.82 2.01
C ILE A 51 3.98 -16.81 0.72
N HIS A 52 4.89 -15.86 0.62
CA HIS A 52 5.84 -15.77 -0.47
C HIS A 52 7.21 -16.17 0.10
N SER A 53 7.63 -17.40 -0.14
CA SER A 53 9.02 -17.72 0.14
C SER A 53 9.85 -16.86 -0.84
N THR A 54 10.60 -15.91 -0.30
CA THR A 54 11.41 -14.94 -1.05
C THR A 54 12.29 -15.60 -2.12
N LYS A 55 12.69 -16.86 -1.92
CA LYS A 55 13.44 -17.65 -2.90
C LYS A 55 12.61 -18.08 -4.10
N GLU A 56 11.39 -18.57 -3.89
CA GLU A 56 10.52 -18.99 -4.99
C GLU A 56 10.05 -17.81 -5.84
N GLU A 57 9.84 -16.64 -5.25
CA GLU A 57 9.52 -15.41 -5.98
C GLU A 57 10.71 -14.92 -6.81
N GLU A 58 11.90 -14.91 -6.24
CA GLU A 58 13.11 -14.47 -6.93
C GLU A 58 13.47 -15.39 -8.09
N GLU A 59 13.37 -16.71 -7.89
CA GLU A 59 13.51 -17.70 -8.92
C GLU A 59 12.40 -17.58 -9.98
N SER A 60 11.16 -17.38 -9.58
CA SER A 60 10.02 -17.20 -10.49
C SER A 60 10.16 -15.93 -11.34
N ARG A 61 10.62 -14.83 -10.77
CA ARG A 61 10.85 -13.56 -11.50
C ARG A 61 11.91 -13.72 -12.60
N GLN A 62 12.98 -14.46 -12.36
CA GLN A 62 14.01 -14.72 -13.36
C GLN A 62 13.47 -15.43 -14.60
N TRP A 63 12.43 -16.23 -14.44
CA TRP A 63 11.84 -17.00 -15.54
C TRP A 63 10.68 -16.29 -16.26
N ILE A 64 10.17 -15.19 -15.71
CA ILE A 64 8.99 -14.52 -16.28
C ILE A 64 9.25 -14.00 -17.70
N ASP A 65 10.37 -13.35 -17.92
CA ASP A 65 10.70 -12.83 -19.25
C ASP A 65 10.91 -13.98 -20.25
N HIS A 66 11.59 -15.06 -19.82
CA HIS A 66 11.71 -16.27 -20.62
C HIS A 66 10.33 -16.89 -20.95
N TYR A 67 9.40 -16.93 -19.99
CA TYR A 67 8.05 -17.44 -20.25
C TYR A 67 7.27 -16.57 -21.23
N LYS A 68 7.46 -15.25 -21.18
CA LYS A 68 6.86 -14.32 -22.16
C LYS A 68 7.43 -14.53 -23.55
N GLU A 69 8.75 -14.58 -23.68
CA GLU A 69 9.46 -14.77 -24.93
C GLU A 69 9.14 -16.11 -25.61
N THR A 70 8.90 -17.15 -24.81
CA THR A 70 8.60 -18.50 -25.29
C THR A 70 7.10 -18.81 -25.36
N GLY A 71 6.22 -17.80 -25.10
CA GLY A 71 4.76 -17.98 -25.18
C GLY A 71 4.17 -18.86 -24.08
N GLN A 72 4.88 -19.11 -22.98
CA GLN A 72 4.42 -19.94 -21.85
C GLN A 72 3.52 -19.16 -20.86
N TYR A 73 2.51 -18.46 -21.37
CA TYR A 73 1.66 -17.53 -20.60
C TYR A 73 0.89 -18.19 -19.46
N ASN A 74 0.56 -19.47 -19.57
CA ASN A 74 -0.12 -20.20 -18.49
C ASN A 74 0.76 -20.33 -17.24
N LYS A 75 2.09 -20.45 -17.39
CA LYS A 75 3.02 -20.47 -16.26
C LYS A 75 3.04 -19.12 -15.54
N ILE A 76 3.03 -18.03 -16.30
CA ILE A 76 2.95 -16.66 -15.74
C ILE A 76 1.68 -16.52 -14.93
N ARG A 77 0.53 -16.94 -15.48
CA ARG A 77 -0.76 -16.89 -14.80
C ARG A 77 -0.75 -17.67 -13.47
N THR A 78 -0.12 -18.82 -13.43
CA THR A 78 -0.04 -19.65 -12.21
C THR A 78 0.75 -18.94 -11.12
N VAL A 79 1.93 -18.42 -11.44
CA VAL A 79 2.81 -17.71 -10.49
C VAL A 79 2.14 -16.43 -9.98
N TYR A 80 1.76 -15.53 -10.89
CA TYR A 80 1.19 -14.23 -10.49
C TYR A 80 -0.23 -14.33 -9.93
N GLY A 81 -0.97 -15.37 -10.26
CA GLY A 81 -2.31 -15.58 -9.72
C GLY A 81 -2.32 -15.76 -8.20
N SER A 82 -1.36 -16.51 -7.66
CA SER A 82 -1.22 -16.71 -6.21
C SER A 82 -0.78 -15.42 -5.51
N ILE A 83 0.20 -14.71 -6.06
CA ILE A 83 0.69 -13.42 -5.55
C ILE A 83 -0.47 -12.43 -5.50
N ARG A 84 -1.14 -12.18 -6.62
CA ARG A 84 -2.27 -11.27 -6.71
C ARG A 84 -3.38 -11.61 -5.70
N ASN A 85 -3.72 -12.88 -5.51
CA ASN A 85 -4.75 -13.28 -4.56
C ASN A 85 -4.35 -12.97 -3.11
N ALA A 86 -3.07 -13.17 -2.76
CA ALA A 86 -2.55 -12.84 -1.44
C ALA A 86 -2.56 -11.32 -1.22
N ASP A 87 -2.12 -10.54 -2.20
CA ASP A 87 -2.08 -9.08 -2.13
C ASP A 87 -3.49 -8.49 -1.99
N LEU A 88 -4.46 -8.93 -2.79
CA LEU A 88 -5.84 -8.51 -2.65
C LEU A 88 -6.44 -8.94 -1.30
N ARG A 89 -6.03 -10.09 -0.75
CA ARG A 89 -6.44 -10.47 0.60
C ARG A 89 -5.84 -9.53 1.65
N CYS A 90 -4.61 -9.05 1.47
CA CYS A 90 -4.03 -8.01 2.33
C CYS A 90 -4.82 -6.69 2.24
N VAL A 91 -5.27 -6.31 1.05
CA VAL A 91 -6.22 -5.19 0.89
C VAL A 91 -7.49 -5.44 1.71
N ASP A 92 -8.10 -6.63 1.59
CA ASP A 92 -9.36 -6.94 2.29
C ASP A 92 -9.24 -6.84 3.81
N VAL A 93 -8.17 -7.34 4.40
CA VAL A 93 -8.00 -7.41 5.85
C VAL A 93 -7.38 -6.16 6.48
N SER A 94 -6.88 -5.23 5.67
CA SER A 94 -6.34 -3.96 6.15
C SER A 94 -7.45 -2.96 6.50
N ASP A 95 -7.18 -2.07 7.44
CA ASP A 95 -8.09 -0.99 7.82
C ASP A 95 -7.84 0.27 6.96
N PHE A 96 -6.61 0.47 6.51
CA PHE A 96 -6.21 1.52 5.57
C PHE A 96 -4.96 1.10 4.78
N LEU A 97 -4.62 1.83 3.73
CA LEU A 97 -3.48 1.55 2.87
C LEU A 97 -2.53 2.75 2.78
N ILE A 98 -1.25 2.45 2.64
CA ILE A 98 -0.23 3.43 2.25
C ILE A 98 0.34 2.97 0.92
N ALA A 99 0.23 3.80 -0.11
CA ALA A 99 0.67 3.52 -1.46
C ALA A 99 1.87 4.39 -1.86
N HIS A 100 2.96 3.76 -2.26
CA HIS A 100 4.06 4.44 -2.93
C HIS A 100 3.92 4.30 -4.44
N ILE A 101 3.87 5.42 -5.14
CA ILE A 101 3.77 5.49 -6.60
C ILE A 101 5.01 6.17 -7.16
N ASP A 102 5.77 5.43 -7.96
CA ASP A 102 6.81 5.95 -8.84
C ASP A 102 6.29 5.94 -10.28
N LEU A 103 6.16 7.12 -10.90
CA LEU A 103 5.61 7.29 -12.25
C LEU A 103 6.55 6.76 -13.34
N SER A 104 7.81 6.49 -13.02
CA SER A 104 8.76 5.85 -13.94
C SER A 104 8.57 4.33 -14.04
N VAL A 105 7.75 3.75 -13.16
CA VAL A 105 7.55 2.30 -13.06
C VAL A 105 6.09 1.93 -13.37
N HIS A 106 5.89 0.95 -14.24
CA HIS A 106 4.57 0.38 -14.47
C HIS A 106 4.16 -0.53 -13.32
N ALA A 107 3.23 -0.06 -12.50
CA ALA A 107 2.77 -0.73 -11.28
C ALA A 107 1.27 -1.08 -11.36
N CYS A 108 0.86 -1.92 -12.34
CA CYS A 108 -0.54 -2.29 -12.55
C CYS A 108 -1.20 -2.89 -11.30
N GLY A 109 -0.49 -3.75 -10.56
CA GLY A 109 -0.98 -4.35 -9.33
C GLY A 109 -1.30 -3.29 -8.28
N THR A 110 -0.40 -2.32 -8.08
CA THR A 110 -0.62 -1.21 -7.15
C THR A 110 -1.90 -0.42 -7.45
N TYR A 111 -2.20 -0.16 -8.72
CA TYR A 111 -3.44 0.52 -9.09
C TYR A 111 -4.68 -0.35 -8.88
N GLU A 112 -4.60 -1.66 -9.11
CA GLU A 112 -5.69 -2.59 -8.80
C GLU A 112 -6.01 -2.59 -7.30
N GLU A 113 -4.98 -2.62 -6.45
CA GLU A 113 -5.10 -2.57 -4.99
C GLU A 113 -5.73 -1.24 -4.53
N ILE A 114 -5.27 -0.10 -5.07
CA ILE A 114 -5.85 1.23 -4.79
C ILE A 114 -7.33 1.26 -5.14
N VAL A 115 -7.71 0.80 -6.36
CA VAL A 115 -9.10 0.79 -6.81
C VAL A 115 -9.94 -0.12 -5.92
N THR A 116 -9.43 -1.30 -5.57
CA THR A 116 -10.12 -2.27 -4.69
C THR A 116 -10.37 -1.66 -3.30
N ALA A 117 -9.35 -1.07 -2.68
CA ALA A 117 -9.49 -0.40 -1.39
C ALA A 117 -10.45 0.80 -1.44
N ASN A 118 -10.41 1.58 -2.53
CA ASN A 118 -11.31 2.70 -2.72
C ASN A 118 -12.78 2.26 -2.81
N ARG A 119 -13.07 1.16 -3.50
CA ARG A 119 -14.43 0.57 -3.56
C ARG A 119 -14.90 0.12 -2.17
N GLN A 120 -14.00 -0.34 -1.33
CA GLN A 120 -14.26 -0.71 0.06
C GLN A 120 -14.30 0.50 1.01
N LYS A 121 -14.19 1.73 0.50
CA LYS A 121 -14.21 2.98 1.30
C LYS A 121 -13.09 3.10 2.33
N LYS A 122 -12.02 2.34 2.18
CA LYS A 122 -10.86 2.41 3.06
C LYS A 122 -10.09 3.71 2.85
N PRO A 123 -9.49 4.30 3.89
CA PRO A 123 -8.52 5.37 3.72
C PRO A 123 -7.32 4.86 2.92
N ILE A 124 -6.85 5.69 2.00
CA ILE A 124 -5.67 5.40 1.18
C ILE A 124 -4.79 6.64 1.19
N LEU A 125 -3.55 6.49 1.68
CA LEU A 125 -2.56 7.55 1.67
C LEU A 125 -1.59 7.28 0.52
N ILE A 126 -1.49 8.19 -0.43
CA ILE A 126 -0.64 8.06 -1.61
C ILE A 126 0.58 8.95 -1.48
N TRP A 127 1.76 8.35 -1.51
CA TRP A 127 3.01 9.05 -1.76
C TRP A 127 3.37 8.95 -3.24
N CYS A 128 3.38 10.09 -3.94
CA CYS A 128 3.88 10.17 -5.31
C CYS A 128 5.34 10.62 -5.28
N GLU A 129 6.26 9.75 -5.72
CA GLU A 129 7.71 10.00 -5.68
C GLU A 129 8.11 11.30 -6.40
N GLN A 130 7.47 11.62 -7.52
CA GLN A 130 7.75 12.83 -8.29
C GLN A 130 7.00 14.07 -7.76
N GLY A 131 6.39 13.96 -6.59
CA GLY A 131 5.63 15.01 -5.94
C GLY A 131 4.13 14.99 -6.26
N LYS A 132 3.33 15.51 -5.32
CA LYS A 132 1.86 15.55 -5.40
C LYS A 132 1.34 16.14 -6.70
N SER A 133 1.96 17.21 -7.22
CA SER A 133 1.53 17.89 -8.45
C SER A 133 1.70 17.05 -9.73
N LYS A 134 2.44 15.95 -9.64
CA LYS A 134 2.66 15.01 -10.73
C LYS A 134 1.78 13.77 -10.64
N ALA A 135 1.08 13.60 -9.54
CA ALA A 135 0.19 12.45 -9.37
C ALA A 135 -0.84 12.37 -10.50
N PRO A 136 -1.19 11.16 -10.98
CA PRO A 136 -2.16 10.97 -12.05
C PRO A 136 -3.50 11.62 -11.73
N ASN A 137 -4.09 12.33 -12.70
CA ASN A 137 -5.37 13.02 -12.54
C ASN A 137 -6.48 12.11 -12.00
N TRP A 138 -6.47 10.83 -12.40
CA TRP A 138 -7.48 9.86 -11.97
C TRP A 138 -7.51 9.67 -10.46
N LEU A 139 -6.38 9.80 -9.78
CA LEU A 139 -6.31 9.70 -8.31
C LEU A 139 -7.05 10.86 -7.63
N PHE A 140 -7.01 12.06 -8.18
CA PHE A 140 -7.75 13.22 -7.65
C PHE A 140 -9.27 13.12 -7.82
N PHE A 141 -9.75 12.26 -8.73
CA PHE A 141 -11.17 11.94 -8.83
C PHE A 141 -11.61 10.85 -7.86
N MET A 142 -10.69 9.95 -7.49
CA MET A 142 -11.00 8.84 -6.60
C MET A 142 -10.83 9.19 -5.12
N LEU A 143 -9.90 10.07 -4.80
CA LEU A 143 -9.44 10.40 -3.45
C LEU A 143 -9.48 11.90 -3.23
N ASP A 144 -9.70 12.30 -1.98
CA ASP A 144 -9.47 13.68 -1.58
C ASP A 144 -7.98 14.03 -1.78
N HIS A 145 -7.71 15.24 -2.25
CA HIS A 145 -6.34 15.70 -2.46
C HIS A 145 -5.48 15.67 -1.17
N GLU A 146 -6.12 15.72 0.00
CA GLU A 146 -5.47 15.61 1.31
C GLU A 146 -4.92 14.20 1.59
N GLN A 147 -5.28 13.22 0.78
CA GLN A 147 -4.78 11.84 0.84
C GLN A 147 -3.62 11.59 -0.14
N ILE A 148 -3.20 12.61 -0.91
CA ILE A 148 -2.10 12.54 -1.87
C ILE A 148 -0.97 13.45 -1.40
N PHE A 149 0.22 12.87 -1.25
CA PHE A 149 1.40 13.48 -0.63
C PHE A 149 2.57 13.47 -1.61
N GLY A 150 3.50 14.40 -1.41
CA GLY A 150 4.73 14.50 -2.17
C GLY A 150 5.92 13.80 -1.52
N SER A 151 5.78 13.40 -0.24
CA SER A 151 6.84 12.74 0.50
C SER A 151 6.30 11.76 1.55
N MET A 152 7.17 10.90 2.05
CA MET A 152 6.87 9.99 3.15
C MET A 152 6.65 10.75 4.45
N GLU A 153 7.41 11.80 4.66
CA GLU A 153 7.37 12.67 5.84
C GLU A 153 5.98 13.28 6.00
N GLU A 154 5.39 13.78 4.91
CA GLU A 154 4.02 14.31 4.91
C GLU A 154 2.98 13.24 5.30
N ILE A 155 3.15 11.98 4.89
CA ILE A 155 2.29 10.87 5.33
C ILE A 155 2.43 10.63 6.82
N ILE A 156 3.66 10.63 7.33
CA ILE A 156 3.92 10.41 8.76
C ILE A 156 3.27 11.53 9.60
N GLU A 157 3.42 12.77 9.21
CA GLU A 157 2.79 13.94 9.86
C GLU A 157 1.25 13.81 9.84
N HIS A 158 0.69 13.44 8.70
CA HIS A 158 -0.75 13.23 8.56
C HIS A 158 -1.25 12.10 9.48
N LEU A 159 -0.53 10.97 9.55
CA LEU A 159 -0.86 9.88 10.48
C LEU A 159 -0.75 10.29 11.95
N GLN A 160 0.24 11.11 12.33
CA GLN A 160 0.37 11.65 13.66
C GLN A 160 -0.82 12.54 14.02
N TYR A 161 -1.25 13.40 13.09
CA TYR A 161 -2.45 14.22 13.27
C TYR A 161 -3.68 13.34 13.53
N ILE A 162 -3.95 12.36 12.66
CA ILE A 162 -5.09 11.45 12.82
C ILE A 162 -5.03 10.68 14.14
N ASN A 163 -3.83 10.28 14.53
CA ASN A 163 -3.61 9.49 15.73
C ASN A 163 -3.94 10.25 17.02
N THR A 164 -3.84 11.58 17.01
CA THR A 164 -3.98 12.44 18.20
C THR A 164 -5.22 13.32 18.19
N VAL A 165 -5.93 13.43 17.05
CA VAL A 165 -7.11 14.31 16.95
C VAL A 165 -8.24 13.84 17.87
N GLU A 166 -8.84 14.76 18.62
CA GLU A 166 -9.97 14.48 19.51
C GLU A 166 -11.30 14.42 18.76
N ASP A 167 -11.52 15.39 17.86
CA ASP A 167 -12.74 15.49 17.06
C ASP A 167 -12.70 14.57 15.84
N LYS A 168 -13.25 13.37 16.01
CA LYS A 168 -13.31 12.35 14.95
C LYS A 168 -14.28 12.69 13.82
N THR A 169 -15.17 13.66 13.99
CA THR A 169 -16.13 14.03 12.94
C THR A 169 -15.44 14.55 11.67
N LYS A 170 -14.20 15.05 11.81
CA LYS A 170 -13.35 15.49 10.70
C LYS A 170 -12.69 14.35 9.94
N LEU A 171 -12.73 13.13 10.49
CA LEU A 171 -12.02 11.96 9.97
C LEU A 171 -12.96 11.00 9.22
N LYS A 172 -13.86 11.51 8.42
CA LYS A 172 -15.00 10.83 7.77
C LYS A 172 -14.70 9.41 7.23
N ARG A 173 -13.58 9.22 6.58
CA ARG A 173 -13.24 7.95 5.93
C ARG A 173 -12.54 6.96 6.87
N TRP A 174 -11.87 7.47 7.92
CA TRP A 174 -11.07 6.67 8.84
C TRP A 174 -11.91 5.80 9.78
N PHE A 175 -13.12 6.23 10.09
CA PHE A 175 -13.97 5.58 11.08
C PHE A 175 -15.35 5.19 10.55
N PHE A 176 -15.54 5.25 9.23
CA PHE A 176 -16.83 4.98 8.57
C PHE A 176 -17.49 3.66 9.04
N PHE A 177 -16.72 2.61 9.28
CA PHE A 177 -17.24 1.32 9.73
C PHE A 177 -17.26 1.13 11.26
N LYS A 178 -16.73 2.07 12.02
CA LYS A 178 -16.75 1.99 13.51
C LYS A 178 -17.97 2.68 14.12
N GLU A 179 -18.69 3.43 13.32
CA GLU A 179 -19.91 4.16 13.73
C GLU A 179 -21.19 3.47 13.25
N LEU A 180 -21.06 2.35 12.53
CA LEU A 180 -22.16 1.46 12.15
C LEU A 180 -22.27 0.29 13.12
#